data_d0c1d9650c145970c8424b5948825702
#
_entry.id   d0c1d9650c145970c8424b5948825702
#
_cell.length_a   1.000
_cell.length_b   1.000
_cell.length_c   1.000
_cell.angle_alpha   90.00
_cell.angle_beta   90.00
_cell.angle_gamma   90.00
#
_symmetry.space_group_name_H-M   'P 1'
#
loop_
_entity.id
_entity.type
_entity.pdbx_description
1 polymer ?
#
loop_
_entity_poly.entity_id
_entity_poly.type
_entity_poly.pdbx_seq_one_letter_code
_entity_poly.pdbx_strand_id
1 'polypeptide(L)'
;MRRAMHDAELGDDVFGDDPTVNHLQQRAAEIFGFEAALFLPSGTQSNLAALMSHCQRGDEVIIGAEQHSYRYEAGGLAVLGSIHARVLANQADGTLDLAQVEASISPDDPHFARTRLLALENPIGGKPISRTYMEEALRLAKRRGLATHLDGARIFNAAVHFNTTVKVLCAGFDSVSSCLSKGLGAPAGTVLLGSRDFIARARRARKILGGAMRQAGVLAAAGLYALEHNVERLALDHRHAARLADGLRAHGLAVESHTNMVFVTVPAERVAALAEHLKSRDVLVLPGARMRLVTHLDADAAGIERALSAFGEFLSGEAGAPGGIRTHDPWLRRPIL
;
A
#
# COMPACT_ATOMS: atom_id res chain seq x y z
N MET A 1 -9.01 2.27 19.05
CA MET A 1 -7.96 3.13 18.45
C MET A 1 -7.89 4.53 19.06
N ARG A 2 -8.91 5.43 18.96
CA ARG A 2 -8.83 6.82 19.51
C ARG A 2 -8.47 6.84 21.00
N ARG A 3 -9.04 5.93 21.81
CA ARG A 3 -8.71 5.80 23.23
C ARG A 3 -7.24 5.38 23.43
N ALA A 4 -6.75 4.41 22.65
CA ALA A 4 -5.34 4.01 22.69
C ALA A 4 -4.39 5.17 22.36
N MET A 5 -4.76 6.03 21.40
CA MET A 5 -4.00 7.24 21.06
C MET A 5 -4.01 8.26 22.19
N HIS A 6 -5.16 8.44 22.86
CA HIS A 6 -5.30 9.37 23.99
C HIS A 6 -4.48 8.92 25.20
N ASP A 7 -4.46 7.62 25.48
CA ASP A 7 -3.84 7.03 26.68
C ASP A 7 -2.36 6.65 26.42
N ALA A 8 -1.80 6.99 25.24
CA ALA A 8 -0.44 6.61 24.86
C ALA A 8 0.61 7.26 25.77
N GLU A 9 1.55 6.46 26.26
CA GLU A 9 2.74 6.96 26.93
C GLU A 9 3.69 7.57 25.88
N LEU A 10 4.18 8.78 26.14
CA LEU A 10 4.93 9.58 25.15
C LEU A 10 6.34 9.88 25.65
N GLY A 11 7.26 9.94 24.69
CA GLY A 11 8.61 10.41 24.84
C GLY A 11 9.09 11.10 23.56
N ASP A 12 10.37 11.34 23.40
CA ASP A 12 10.93 11.97 22.20
C ASP A 12 11.57 10.93 21.28
N ASP A 13 10.90 10.56 20.16
CA ASP A 13 11.41 9.59 19.18
C ASP A 13 12.74 10.02 18.53
N VAL A 14 13.05 11.32 18.51
CA VAL A 14 14.35 11.80 17.98
C VAL A 14 15.51 11.23 18.80
N PHE A 15 15.33 11.11 20.12
CA PHE A 15 16.31 10.51 21.02
C PHE A 15 16.10 9.00 21.25
N GLY A 16 15.01 8.44 20.70
CA GLY A 16 14.65 7.05 20.90
C GLY A 16 13.95 6.79 22.24
N ASP A 17 13.42 7.83 22.87
CA ASP A 17 12.86 7.76 24.23
C ASP A 17 11.32 7.59 24.23
N ASP A 18 10.66 7.62 23.06
CA ASP A 18 9.20 7.39 22.99
C ASP A 18 8.90 5.89 23.18
N PRO A 19 8.32 5.48 24.35
CA PRO A 19 8.13 4.07 24.64
C PRO A 19 7.10 3.41 23.73
N THR A 20 6.08 4.16 23.29
CA THR A 20 5.02 3.64 22.42
C THR A 20 5.55 3.43 20.98
N VAL A 21 6.40 4.32 20.48
CA VAL A 21 7.10 4.12 19.19
C VAL A 21 8.03 2.91 19.27
N ASN A 22 8.80 2.79 20.34
CA ASN A 22 9.72 1.67 20.53
C ASN A 22 8.95 0.34 20.59
N HIS A 23 7.82 0.29 21.30
CA HIS A 23 6.96 -0.88 21.36
C HIS A 23 6.37 -1.23 19.98
N LEU A 24 5.86 -0.25 19.21
CA LEU A 24 5.38 -0.49 17.84
C LEU A 24 6.49 -1.09 16.97
N GLN A 25 7.69 -0.52 17.00
CA GLN A 25 8.83 -0.99 16.20
C GLN A 25 9.22 -2.41 16.58
N GLN A 26 9.32 -2.71 17.87
CA GLN A 26 9.61 -4.06 18.35
C GLN A 26 8.53 -5.04 17.91
N ARG A 27 7.24 -4.69 18.12
CA ARG A 27 6.12 -5.57 17.79
C ARG A 27 6.05 -5.84 16.28
N ALA A 28 6.26 -4.81 15.44
CA ALA A 28 6.32 -4.98 14.00
C ALA A 28 7.47 -5.92 13.58
N ALA A 29 8.68 -5.74 14.14
CA ALA A 29 9.81 -6.61 13.86
C ALA A 29 9.51 -8.09 14.20
N GLU A 30 8.86 -8.36 15.34
CA GLU A 30 8.44 -9.70 15.75
C GLU A 30 7.41 -10.31 14.77
N ILE A 31 6.35 -9.56 14.42
CA ILE A 31 5.28 -10.01 13.52
C ILE A 31 5.84 -10.38 12.14
N PHE A 32 6.76 -9.59 11.63
CA PHE A 32 7.34 -9.77 10.30
C PHE A 32 8.58 -10.70 10.30
N GLY A 33 9.17 -10.95 11.46
CA GLY A 33 10.36 -11.80 11.60
C GLY A 33 11.66 -11.13 11.14
N PHE A 34 11.77 -9.81 11.31
CA PHE A 34 12.98 -9.02 11.04
C PHE A 34 13.69 -8.64 12.33
N GLU A 35 14.95 -8.22 12.22
CA GLU A 35 15.77 -7.81 13.38
C GLU A 35 15.34 -6.48 13.98
N ALA A 36 14.82 -5.58 13.15
CA ALA A 36 14.41 -4.23 13.56
C ALA A 36 13.34 -3.65 12.63
N ALA A 37 12.65 -2.64 13.14
CA ALA A 37 11.72 -1.82 12.39
C ALA A 37 11.91 -0.33 12.68
N LEU A 38 11.43 0.52 11.77
CA LEU A 38 11.41 1.96 11.90
C LEU A 38 10.01 2.47 11.59
N PHE A 39 9.45 3.29 12.47
CA PHE A 39 8.18 3.98 12.23
C PHE A 39 8.40 5.25 11.40
N LEU A 40 7.61 5.42 10.34
CA LEU A 40 7.61 6.57 9.44
C LEU A 40 6.19 7.11 9.24
N PRO A 41 6.02 8.41 8.95
CA PRO A 41 4.69 9.02 8.77
C PRO A 41 3.89 8.49 7.59
N SER A 42 4.53 8.03 6.51
CA SER A 42 3.85 7.59 5.30
C SER A 42 4.58 6.46 4.56
N GLY A 43 3.84 5.72 3.72
CA GLY A 43 4.39 4.69 2.83
C GLY A 43 5.38 5.26 1.82
N THR A 44 5.07 6.41 1.21
CA THR A 44 5.96 7.10 0.28
C THR A 44 7.31 7.41 0.91
N GLN A 45 7.31 7.95 2.13
CA GLN A 45 8.57 8.21 2.82
C GLN A 45 9.31 6.92 3.18
N SER A 46 8.57 5.86 3.54
CA SER A 46 9.16 4.56 3.88
C SER A 46 9.87 3.93 2.68
N ASN A 47 9.21 3.89 1.52
CA ASN A 47 9.81 3.39 0.28
C ASN A 47 11.04 4.22 -0.11
N LEU A 48 10.92 5.55 -0.10
CA LEU A 48 12.04 6.42 -0.45
C LEU A 48 13.21 6.26 0.52
N ALA A 49 12.96 6.17 1.82
CA ALA A 49 14.00 5.91 2.83
C ALA A 49 14.66 4.54 2.62
N ALA A 50 13.89 3.52 2.21
CA ALA A 50 14.43 2.21 1.89
C ALA A 50 15.34 2.26 0.65
N LEU A 51 14.87 2.87 -0.44
CA LEU A 51 15.65 3.03 -1.69
C LEU A 51 16.96 3.78 -1.42
N MET A 52 16.92 4.90 -0.70
CA MET A 52 18.10 5.68 -0.30
C MET A 52 19.04 4.93 0.65
N SER A 53 18.56 3.90 1.35
CA SER A 53 19.38 3.08 2.26
C SER A 53 20.04 1.89 1.56
N HIS A 54 19.50 1.45 0.43
CA HIS A 54 20.07 0.40 -0.42
C HIS A 54 20.98 0.93 -1.51
N CYS A 55 20.68 2.12 -2.06
CA CYS A 55 21.35 2.70 -3.20
C CYS A 55 22.08 3.99 -2.82
N GLN A 56 23.19 4.24 -3.50
CA GLN A 56 23.90 5.52 -3.50
C GLN A 56 23.44 6.36 -4.71
N ARG A 57 23.86 7.63 -4.74
CA ARG A 57 23.63 8.51 -5.90
C ARG A 57 24.24 7.89 -7.16
N GLY A 58 23.46 7.76 -8.22
CA GLY A 58 23.88 7.17 -9.49
C GLY A 58 23.73 5.66 -9.56
N ASP A 59 23.43 4.97 -8.46
CA ASP A 59 23.05 3.55 -8.51
C ASP A 59 21.70 3.35 -9.22
N GLU A 60 21.45 2.13 -9.67
CA GLU A 60 20.25 1.74 -10.38
C GLU A 60 19.39 0.77 -9.55
N VAL A 61 18.07 0.98 -9.61
CA VAL A 61 17.05 0.05 -9.11
C VAL A 61 16.25 -0.53 -10.28
N ILE A 62 16.07 -1.85 -10.32
CA ILE A 62 15.08 -2.50 -11.19
C ILE A 62 13.73 -2.45 -10.50
N ILE A 63 12.71 -1.93 -11.21
CA ILE A 63 11.38 -1.65 -10.66
C ILE A 63 10.29 -1.80 -11.72
N GLY A 64 9.10 -2.22 -11.34
CA GLY A 64 7.96 -2.34 -12.26
C GLY A 64 7.27 -1.01 -12.55
N ALA A 65 6.82 -0.84 -13.79
CA ALA A 65 6.16 0.37 -14.29
C ALA A 65 4.86 0.72 -13.53
N GLU A 66 4.18 -0.28 -12.94
CA GLU A 66 2.94 -0.08 -12.19
C GLU A 66 3.16 0.03 -10.68
N GLN A 67 4.38 -0.15 -10.18
CA GLN A 67 4.68 -0.07 -8.76
C GLN A 67 4.49 1.34 -8.22
N HIS A 68 3.96 1.44 -7.00
CA HIS A 68 3.63 2.70 -6.33
C HIS A 68 4.87 3.60 -6.19
N SER A 69 5.99 3.03 -5.76
CA SER A 69 7.25 3.74 -5.53
C SER A 69 7.87 4.35 -6.80
N TYR A 70 7.50 3.86 -7.98
CA TYR A 70 7.85 4.47 -9.26
C TYR A 70 6.79 5.47 -9.74
N ARG A 71 5.53 5.06 -9.75
CA ARG A 71 4.46 5.75 -10.47
C ARG A 71 3.78 6.86 -9.68
N TYR A 72 3.67 6.71 -8.34
CA TYR A 72 2.79 7.55 -7.51
C TYR A 72 3.52 8.26 -6.36
N GLU A 73 4.84 8.37 -6.40
CA GLU A 73 5.65 9.03 -5.37
C GLU A 73 6.39 10.27 -5.91
N ALA A 74 5.77 10.95 -6.89
CA ALA A 74 6.23 12.22 -7.47
C ALA A 74 7.69 12.19 -7.97
N GLY A 75 8.19 11.03 -8.41
CA GLY A 75 9.57 10.87 -8.86
C GLY A 75 10.61 10.99 -7.74
N GLY A 76 10.21 10.80 -6.49
CA GLY A 76 11.06 10.99 -5.31
C GLY A 76 12.38 10.22 -5.36
N LEU A 77 12.35 8.99 -5.90
CA LEU A 77 13.58 8.18 -6.05
C LEU A 77 14.64 8.87 -6.92
N ALA A 78 14.24 9.60 -7.97
CA ALA A 78 15.15 10.35 -8.82
C ALA A 78 15.53 11.70 -8.21
N VAL A 79 14.51 12.47 -7.75
CA VAL A 79 14.70 13.86 -7.27
C VAL A 79 15.47 13.91 -5.95
N LEU A 80 15.13 13.08 -4.99
CA LEU A 80 15.73 13.06 -3.64
C LEU A 80 16.77 11.96 -3.48
N GLY A 81 16.49 10.77 -4.01
CA GLY A 81 17.42 9.64 -3.94
C GLY A 81 18.57 9.73 -4.94
N SER A 82 18.41 10.48 -6.04
CA SER A 82 19.35 10.49 -7.17
C SER A 82 19.62 9.07 -7.70
N ILE A 83 18.59 8.22 -7.71
CA ILE A 83 18.65 6.81 -8.09
C ILE A 83 18.08 6.66 -9.49
N HIS A 84 18.80 5.94 -10.36
CA HIS A 84 18.34 5.61 -11.70
C HIS A 84 17.31 4.47 -11.64
N ALA A 85 16.15 4.65 -12.29
CA ALA A 85 15.14 3.60 -12.38
C ALA A 85 15.26 2.82 -13.68
N ARG A 86 15.55 1.52 -13.61
CA ARG A 86 15.38 0.56 -14.71
C ARG A 86 13.96 0.02 -14.63
N VAL A 87 13.09 0.60 -15.43
CA VAL A 87 11.65 0.33 -15.40
C VAL A 87 11.30 -0.82 -16.32
N LEU A 88 10.65 -1.85 -15.80
CA LEU A 88 10.17 -2.99 -16.56
C LEU A 88 8.63 -3.02 -16.57
N ALA A 89 8.05 -3.51 -17.67
CA ALA A 89 6.60 -3.71 -17.73
C ALA A 89 6.16 -4.81 -16.77
N ASN A 90 5.08 -4.57 -16.03
CA ASN A 90 4.45 -5.62 -15.23
C ASN A 90 3.67 -6.56 -16.14
N GLN A 91 3.68 -7.85 -15.82
CA GLN A 91 2.84 -8.87 -16.43
C GLN A 91 1.37 -8.70 -15.96
N ALA A 92 0.45 -9.37 -16.61
CA ALA A 92 -0.98 -9.26 -16.32
C ALA A 92 -1.36 -9.62 -14.87
N ASP A 93 -0.58 -10.50 -14.24
CA ASP A 93 -0.71 -10.89 -12.83
C ASP A 93 -0.02 -9.91 -11.84
N GLY A 94 0.68 -8.91 -12.37
CA GLY A 94 1.41 -7.90 -11.60
C GLY A 94 2.89 -8.22 -11.37
N THR A 95 3.35 -9.42 -11.75
CA THR A 95 4.76 -9.82 -11.63
C THR A 95 5.66 -9.13 -12.65
N LEU A 96 6.97 -9.24 -12.50
CA LEU A 96 7.96 -8.92 -13.53
C LEU A 96 8.43 -10.21 -14.19
N ASP A 97 8.72 -10.17 -15.49
CA ASP A 97 9.40 -11.28 -16.15
C ASP A 97 10.84 -11.39 -15.61
N LEU A 98 11.14 -12.47 -14.90
CA LEU A 98 12.44 -12.67 -14.26
C LEU A 98 13.59 -12.81 -15.27
N ALA A 99 13.32 -13.27 -16.48
CA ALA A 99 14.33 -13.30 -17.54
C ALA A 99 14.67 -11.88 -18.00
N GLN A 100 13.67 -11.00 -18.12
CA GLN A 100 13.88 -9.58 -18.39
C GLN A 100 14.59 -8.86 -17.23
N VAL A 101 14.22 -9.19 -15.97
CA VAL A 101 14.93 -8.67 -14.80
C VAL A 101 16.41 -9.02 -14.89
N GLU A 102 16.74 -10.28 -15.14
CA GLU A 102 18.14 -10.75 -15.24
C GLU A 102 18.88 -10.09 -16.38
N ALA A 103 18.27 -9.98 -17.56
CA ALA A 103 18.86 -9.32 -18.74
C ALA A 103 19.03 -7.80 -18.58
N SER A 104 18.30 -7.18 -17.67
CA SER A 104 18.33 -5.74 -17.40
C SER A 104 19.40 -5.32 -16.39
N ILE A 105 20.08 -6.27 -15.77
CA ILE A 105 21.18 -5.98 -14.82
C ILE A 105 22.35 -5.42 -15.63
N SER A 106 22.76 -4.21 -15.30
CA SER A 106 23.87 -3.53 -15.96
C SER A 106 25.21 -4.26 -15.70
N PRO A 107 26.10 -4.35 -16.70
CA PRO A 107 27.44 -4.87 -16.50
C PRO A 107 28.26 -3.96 -15.57
N ASP A 108 29.29 -4.51 -14.94
CA ASP A 108 30.26 -3.70 -14.17
C ASP A 108 31.23 -2.99 -15.12
N ASP A 109 30.76 -1.90 -15.71
CA ASP A 109 31.43 -1.10 -16.71
C ASP A 109 31.11 0.38 -16.46
N PRO A 110 32.09 1.32 -16.54
CA PRO A 110 31.91 2.74 -16.22
C PRO A 110 30.89 3.46 -17.10
N HIS A 111 30.45 2.88 -18.22
CA HIS A 111 29.42 3.44 -19.08
C HIS A 111 28.00 3.25 -18.53
N PHE A 112 27.81 2.41 -17.50
CA PHE A 112 26.50 2.06 -16.98
C PHE A 112 26.32 2.45 -15.50
N ALA A 113 25.09 2.81 -15.14
CA ALA A 113 24.68 2.88 -13.73
C ALA A 113 24.78 1.49 -13.10
N ARG A 114 25.25 1.41 -11.87
CA ARG A 114 25.41 0.15 -11.16
C ARG A 114 24.08 -0.33 -10.61
N THR A 115 23.58 -1.46 -11.10
CA THR A 115 22.36 -2.08 -10.58
C THR A 115 22.61 -2.62 -9.18
N ARG A 116 21.85 -2.13 -8.18
CA ARG A 116 22.02 -2.46 -6.74
C ARG A 116 20.81 -3.09 -6.11
N LEU A 117 19.63 -2.83 -6.64
CA LEU A 117 18.39 -3.16 -5.97
C LEU A 117 17.37 -3.73 -6.95
N LEU A 118 16.68 -4.78 -6.53
CA LEU A 118 15.40 -5.24 -7.09
C LEU A 118 14.29 -4.82 -6.15
N ALA A 119 13.42 -3.91 -6.62
CA ALA A 119 12.23 -3.48 -5.87
C ALA A 119 10.98 -4.20 -6.41
N LEU A 120 10.21 -4.79 -5.51
CA LEU A 120 8.95 -5.48 -5.80
C LEU A 120 7.80 -4.89 -4.98
N GLU A 121 6.56 -5.15 -5.38
CA GLU A 121 5.35 -4.75 -4.65
C GLU A 121 4.42 -5.94 -4.48
N ASN A 122 3.85 -6.15 -3.28
CA ASN A 122 2.87 -7.20 -3.01
C ASN A 122 1.88 -6.76 -1.91
N PRO A 123 0.56 -6.77 -2.17
CA PRO A 123 -0.10 -6.94 -3.47
C PRO A 123 0.07 -5.70 -4.36
N ILE A 124 0.17 -5.89 -5.66
CA ILE A 124 0.21 -4.81 -6.63
C ILE A 124 -1.17 -4.57 -7.25
N GLY A 125 -1.68 -3.35 -7.16
CA GLY A 125 -3.04 -3.07 -7.63
C GLY A 125 -4.11 -3.96 -6.99
N GLY A 126 -3.89 -4.44 -5.77
CA GLY A 126 -4.74 -5.40 -5.07
C GLY A 126 -4.48 -6.87 -5.44
N LYS A 127 -3.74 -7.17 -6.50
CA LYS A 127 -3.38 -8.54 -6.93
C LYS A 127 -2.31 -9.11 -6.00
N PRO A 128 -2.60 -10.18 -5.23
CA PRO A 128 -1.59 -10.81 -4.39
C PRO A 128 -0.65 -11.65 -5.24
N ILE A 129 0.65 -11.43 -5.07
CA ILE A 129 1.69 -12.17 -5.79
C ILE A 129 2.08 -13.42 -5.01
N SER A 130 2.21 -14.54 -5.71
CA SER A 130 2.49 -15.83 -5.11
C SER A 130 3.86 -15.85 -4.41
N ARG A 131 3.94 -16.66 -3.34
CA ARG A 131 5.20 -16.89 -2.65
C ARG A 131 6.25 -17.53 -3.57
N THR A 132 5.85 -18.47 -4.42
CA THR A 132 6.76 -19.14 -5.37
C THR A 132 7.48 -18.13 -6.25
N TYR A 133 6.75 -17.17 -6.85
CA TYR A 133 7.37 -16.11 -7.63
C TYR A 133 8.33 -15.25 -6.80
N MET A 134 7.92 -14.86 -5.57
CA MET A 134 8.79 -14.06 -4.70
C MET A 134 10.09 -14.80 -4.37
N GLU A 135 10.01 -16.11 -4.07
CA GLU A 135 11.20 -16.92 -3.81
C GLU A 135 12.12 -17.05 -5.05
N GLU A 136 11.55 -17.13 -6.24
CA GLU A 136 12.33 -17.13 -7.49
C GLU A 136 13.04 -15.79 -7.73
N ALA A 137 12.34 -14.68 -7.53
CA ALA A 137 12.90 -13.34 -7.63
C ALA A 137 14.03 -13.11 -6.60
N LEU A 138 13.83 -13.55 -5.36
CA LEU A 138 14.85 -13.49 -4.30
C LEU A 138 16.10 -14.34 -4.62
N ARG A 139 15.89 -15.55 -5.18
CA ARG A 139 17.01 -16.40 -5.63
C ARG A 139 17.80 -15.73 -6.76
N LEU A 140 17.11 -15.10 -7.72
CA LEU A 140 17.75 -14.36 -8.78
C LEU A 140 18.55 -13.17 -8.22
N ALA A 141 17.95 -12.33 -7.38
CA ALA A 141 18.61 -11.20 -6.75
C ALA A 141 19.88 -11.64 -6.00
N LYS A 142 19.78 -12.70 -5.19
CA LYS A 142 20.91 -13.26 -4.45
C LYS A 142 22.05 -13.74 -5.35
N ARG A 143 21.74 -14.46 -6.45
CA ARG A 143 22.75 -14.91 -7.41
C ARG A 143 23.48 -13.74 -8.07
N ARG A 144 22.79 -12.63 -8.26
CA ARG A 144 23.31 -11.42 -8.94
C ARG A 144 23.86 -10.36 -7.97
N GLY A 145 23.85 -10.62 -6.66
CA GLY A 145 24.36 -9.70 -5.63
C GLY A 145 23.53 -8.42 -5.50
N LEU A 146 22.23 -8.48 -5.84
CA LEU A 146 21.29 -7.38 -5.67
C LEU A 146 20.66 -7.44 -4.28
N ALA A 147 20.49 -6.28 -3.66
CA ALA A 147 19.60 -6.12 -2.52
C ALA A 147 18.14 -6.21 -2.98
N THR A 148 17.21 -6.46 -2.03
CA THR A 148 15.79 -6.61 -2.30
C THR A 148 14.96 -5.74 -1.38
N HIS A 149 13.99 -5.01 -1.97
CA HIS A 149 12.99 -4.26 -1.22
C HIS A 149 11.57 -4.68 -1.63
N LEU A 150 10.69 -4.89 -0.65
CA LEU A 150 9.29 -5.16 -0.87
C LEU A 150 8.42 -3.97 -0.40
N ASP A 151 7.76 -3.30 -1.35
CA ASP A 151 6.61 -2.47 -1.00
C ASP A 151 5.44 -3.40 -0.64
N GLY A 152 5.28 -3.61 0.65
CA GLY A 152 4.22 -4.39 1.27
C GLY A 152 3.12 -3.51 1.86
N ALA A 153 2.81 -2.38 1.24
CA ALA A 153 1.84 -1.41 1.77
C ALA A 153 0.48 -2.02 2.14
N ARG A 154 0.11 -3.14 1.52
CA ARG A 154 -1.08 -3.94 1.85
C ARG A 154 -0.75 -5.43 2.03
N ILE A 155 0.43 -5.76 2.50
CA ILE A 155 0.89 -7.16 2.63
C ILE A 155 -0.01 -8.02 3.53
N PHE A 156 -0.66 -7.42 4.53
CA PHE A 156 -1.66 -8.12 5.33
C PHE A 156 -2.87 -8.59 4.52
N ASN A 157 -3.28 -7.86 3.48
CA ASN A 157 -4.31 -8.33 2.56
C ASN A 157 -3.84 -9.56 1.75
N ALA A 158 -2.59 -9.59 1.31
CA ALA A 158 -2.04 -10.78 0.66
C ALA A 158 -1.93 -11.96 1.64
N ALA A 159 -1.53 -11.72 2.89
CA ALA A 159 -1.45 -12.76 3.92
C ALA A 159 -2.83 -13.39 4.21
N VAL A 160 -3.86 -12.57 4.36
CA VAL A 160 -5.25 -13.03 4.53
C VAL A 160 -5.73 -13.80 3.30
N HIS A 161 -5.43 -13.32 2.09
CA HIS A 161 -5.81 -14.00 0.85
C HIS A 161 -5.19 -15.40 0.73
N PHE A 162 -3.90 -15.54 1.07
CA PHE A 162 -3.20 -16.82 1.01
C PHE A 162 -3.36 -17.68 2.28
N ASN A 163 -4.13 -17.22 3.26
CA ASN A 163 -4.27 -17.87 4.58
C ASN A 163 -2.89 -18.18 5.21
N THR A 164 -2.02 -17.18 5.24
CA THR A 164 -0.64 -17.29 5.76
C THR A 164 -0.28 -16.08 6.59
N THR A 165 0.95 -16.00 7.07
CA THR A 165 1.45 -14.85 7.83
C THR A 165 2.30 -13.91 6.99
N VAL A 166 2.35 -12.63 7.36
CA VAL A 166 3.27 -11.68 6.73
C VAL A 166 4.73 -12.09 6.88
N LYS A 167 5.08 -12.76 7.98
CA LYS A 167 6.43 -13.33 8.20
C LYS A 167 6.81 -14.30 7.08
N VAL A 168 5.89 -15.15 6.66
CA VAL A 168 6.11 -16.12 5.58
C VAL A 168 6.24 -15.40 4.23
N LEU A 169 5.39 -14.41 3.95
CA LEU A 169 5.42 -13.70 2.66
C LEU A 169 6.63 -12.77 2.50
N CYS A 170 7.14 -12.23 3.61
CA CYS A 170 8.26 -11.29 3.62
C CYS A 170 9.62 -11.97 3.82
N ALA A 171 9.64 -13.27 4.08
CA ALA A 171 10.88 -14.01 4.34
C ALA A 171 11.85 -13.93 3.16
N GLY A 172 13.10 -13.54 3.45
CA GLY A 172 14.19 -13.46 2.47
C GLY A 172 14.41 -12.10 1.83
N PHE A 173 13.49 -11.13 2.01
CA PHE A 173 13.72 -9.74 1.61
C PHE A 173 14.70 -9.05 2.57
N ASP A 174 15.56 -8.15 2.03
CA ASP A 174 16.46 -7.34 2.85
C ASP A 174 15.70 -6.22 3.57
N SER A 175 14.62 -5.72 2.96
CA SER A 175 13.73 -4.75 3.59
C SER A 175 12.29 -4.84 3.10
N VAL A 176 11.36 -4.47 3.98
CA VAL A 176 9.92 -4.46 3.70
C VAL A 176 9.31 -3.18 4.25
N SER A 177 8.45 -2.53 3.47
CA SER A 177 7.61 -1.41 3.92
C SER A 177 6.17 -1.88 4.07
N SER A 178 5.50 -1.60 5.21
CA SER A 178 4.10 -1.98 5.44
C SER A 178 3.29 -0.83 6.03
N CYS A 179 2.25 -0.40 5.31
CA CYS A 179 1.41 0.70 5.77
C CYS A 179 0.43 0.26 6.88
N LEU A 180 0.34 1.09 7.91
CA LEU A 180 -0.66 0.97 8.98
C LEU A 180 -1.94 1.78 8.64
N SER A 181 -1.81 2.77 7.75
CA SER A 181 -2.84 3.77 7.40
C SER A 181 -3.72 3.42 6.21
N LYS A 182 -3.79 2.13 5.85
CA LYS A 182 -4.67 1.62 4.78
C LYS A 182 -5.74 0.71 5.40
N GLY A 183 -5.92 -0.53 4.94
CA GLY A 183 -6.91 -1.46 5.47
C GLY A 183 -6.85 -1.71 6.98
N LEU A 184 -5.68 -1.52 7.59
CA LEU A 184 -5.50 -1.61 9.05
C LEU A 184 -6.10 -0.43 9.82
N GLY A 185 -6.39 0.70 9.15
CA GLY A 185 -7.20 1.80 9.67
C GLY A 185 -6.50 2.75 10.65
N ALA A 186 -5.17 2.72 10.79
CA ALA A 186 -4.46 3.76 11.52
C ALA A 186 -4.55 5.11 10.77
N PRO A 187 -4.58 6.27 11.45
CA PRO A 187 -4.74 7.56 10.79
C PRO A 187 -3.53 7.98 9.96
N ALA A 188 -2.35 7.46 10.28
CA ALA A 188 -1.08 7.68 9.61
C ALA A 188 -0.11 6.57 9.95
N GLY A 189 0.99 6.48 9.19
CA GLY A 189 2.14 5.69 9.55
C GLY A 189 2.33 4.42 8.74
N THR A 190 3.59 4.04 8.73
CA THR A 190 4.13 2.87 8.02
C THR A 190 5.30 2.34 8.85
N VAL A 191 5.52 1.05 8.84
CA VAL A 191 6.71 0.42 9.41
C VAL A 191 7.63 -0.05 8.29
N LEU A 192 8.91 0.33 8.37
CA LEU A 192 9.99 -0.17 7.52
C LEU A 192 10.79 -1.19 8.31
N LEU A 193 10.98 -2.36 7.75
CA LEU A 193 11.60 -3.52 8.40
C LEU A 193 12.89 -3.90 7.68
N GLY A 194 13.87 -4.44 8.42
CA GLY A 194 15.12 -4.92 7.88
C GLY A 194 16.10 -5.33 8.98
N SER A 195 17.37 -5.50 8.61
CA SER A 195 18.45 -5.69 9.60
C SER A 195 18.67 -4.43 10.44
N ARG A 196 19.30 -4.56 11.61
CA ARG A 196 19.65 -3.39 12.46
C ARG A 196 20.49 -2.37 11.72
N ASP A 197 21.47 -2.82 10.94
CA ASP A 197 22.32 -1.95 10.15
C ASP A 197 21.56 -1.21 9.05
N PHE A 198 20.63 -1.88 8.36
CA PHE A 198 19.75 -1.26 7.39
C PHE A 198 18.86 -0.19 8.06
N ILE A 199 18.23 -0.52 9.17
CA ILE A 199 17.35 0.41 9.92
C ILE A 199 18.14 1.62 10.45
N ALA A 200 19.40 1.46 10.85
CA ALA A 200 20.26 2.56 11.25
C ALA A 200 20.49 3.55 10.09
N ARG A 201 20.70 3.06 8.86
CA ARG A 201 20.79 3.91 7.65
C ARG A 201 19.42 4.55 7.32
N ALA A 202 18.35 3.78 7.36
CA ALA A 202 17.00 4.27 7.09
C ALA A 202 16.54 5.36 8.07
N ARG A 203 16.97 5.29 9.35
CA ARG A 203 16.72 6.37 10.34
C ARG A 203 17.38 7.69 9.93
N ARG A 204 18.57 7.66 9.33
CA ARG A 204 19.21 8.87 8.76
C ARG A 204 18.45 9.39 7.54
N ALA A 205 18.04 8.50 6.63
CA ALA A 205 17.22 8.86 5.47
C ALA A 205 15.87 9.47 5.93
N ARG A 206 15.17 8.87 6.90
CA ARG A 206 13.96 9.43 7.52
C ARG A 206 14.19 10.87 8.03
N LYS A 207 15.33 11.12 8.67
CA LYS A 207 15.65 12.47 9.17
C LYS A 207 15.85 13.48 8.04
N ILE A 208 16.59 13.11 6.99
CA ILE A 208 16.80 13.92 5.79
C ILE A 208 15.46 14.28 5.14
N LEU A 209 14.54 13.32 5.07
CA LEU A 209 13.22 13.44 4.46
C LEU A 209 12.19 14.18 5.37
N GLY A 210 12.60 14.67 6.53
CA GLY A 210 11.73 15.41 7.44
C GLY A 210 10.75 14.56 8.25
N GLY A 211 10.89 13.23 8.25
CA GLY A 211 9.97 12.30 8.91
C GLY A 211 10.29 11.93 10.35
N ALA A 212 11.29 12.55 10.96
CA ALA A 212 11.62 12.36 12.37
C ALA A 212 10.72 13.25 13.24
N MET A 213 9.59 12.71 13.65
CA MET A 213 8.65 13.36 14.55
C MET A 213 9.16 13.30 16.00
N ARG A 214 8.60 14.10 16.89
CA ARG A 214 8.92 14.15 18.32
C ARG A 214 8.07 13.13 19.10
N GLN A 215 6.97 13.54 19.67
CA GLN A 215 6.06 12.70 20.47
C GLN A 215 5.15 11.87 19.56
N ALA A 216 5.76 11.00 18.76
CA ALA A 216 5.07 10.20 17.75
C ALA A 216 4.29 9.01 18.35
N GLY A 217 4.43 8.75 19.63
CA GLY A 217 3.71 7.69 20.35
C GLY A 217 2.20 7.76 20.19
N VAL A 218 1.62 8.96 20.09
CA VAL A 218 0.19 9.14 19.77
C VAL A 218 -0.21 8.40 18.48
N LEU A 219 0.60 8.49 17.44
CA LEU A 219 0.35 7.81 16.15
C LEU A 219 0.75 6.33 16.23
N ALA A 220 1.83 6.03 16.93
CA ALA A 220 2.31 4.66 17.11
C ALA A 220 1.30 3.80 17.86
N ALA A 221 0.59 4.34 18.85
CA ALA A 221 -0.49 3.66 19.57
C ALA A 221 -1.63 3.22 18.64
N ALA A 222 -1.96 4.06 17.64
CA ALA A 222 -2.92 3.66 16.62
C ALA A 222 -2.40 2.50 15.75
N GLY A 223 -1.10 2.51 15.45
CA GLY A 223 -0.43 1.44 14.73
C GLY A 223 -0.44 0.11 15.50
N LEU A 224 -0.11 0.14 16.79
CA LEU A 224 -0.21 -1.02 17.68
C LEU A 224 -1.63 -1.59 17.71
N TYR A 225 -2.61 -0.73 17.97
CA TYR A 225 -4.02 -1.12 17.95
C TYR A 225 -4.41 -1.77 16.60
N ALA A 226 -3.94 -1.20 15.49
CA ALA A 226 -4.23 -1.70 14.15
C ALA A 226 -3.64 -3.11 13.91
N LEU A 227 -2.41 -3.34 14.36
CA LEU A 227 -1.75 -4.65 14.24
C LEU A 227 -2.42 -5.73 15.12
N GLU A 228 -2.93 -5.36 16.30
CA GLU A 228 -3.54 -6.29 17.24
C GLU A 228 -4.99 -6.62 16.94
N HIS A 229 -5.75 -5.68 16.38
CA HIS A 229 -7.21 -5.82 16.28
C HIS A 229 -7.76 -5.80 14.86
N ASN A 230 -7.03 -5.29 13.86
CA ASN A 230 -7.59 -5.04 12.54
C ASN A 230 -7.08 -5.97 11.45
N VAL A 231 -6.11 -6.86 11.73
CA VAL A 231 -5.57 -7.78 10.72
C VAL A 231 -6.61 -8.80 10.27
N GLU A 232 -7.23 -9.52 11.21
CA GLU A 232 -8.20 -10.57 10.91
C GLU A 232 -9.45 -10.03 10.22
N ARG A 233 -9.87 -8.79 10.56
CA ARG A 233 -11.03 -8.18 9.92
C ARG A 233 -10.84 -7.86 8.43
N LEU A 234 -9.61 -7.85 7.90
CA LEU A 234 -9.38 -7.69 6.46
C LEU A 234 -10.10 -8.75 5.63
N ALA A 235 -10.35 -9.94 6.20
CA ALA A 235 -11.18 -10.96 5.57
C ALA A 235 -12.63 -10.47 5.30
N LEU A 236 -13.16 -9.58 6.14
CA LEU A 236 -14.46 -8.94 5.92
C LEU A 236 -14.38 -7.97 4.73
N ASP A 237 -13.31 -7.17 4.62
CA ASP A 237 -13.12 -6.29 3.49
C ASP A 237 -13.07 -7.06 2.16
N HIS A 238 -12.41 -8.24 2.15
CA HIS A 238 -12.38 -9.12 0.98
C HIS A 238 -13.78 -9.64 0.62
N ARG A 239 -14.59 -10.05 1.61
CA ARG A 239 -15.97 -10.48 1.35
C ARG A 239 -16.83 -9.35 0.81
N HIS A 240 -16.69 -8.13 1.35
CA HIS A 240 -17.39 -6.95 0.86
C HIS A 240 -16.97 -6.62 -0.58
N ALA A 241 -15.68 -6.70 -0.92
CA ALA A 241 -15.22 -6.52 -2.28
C ALA A 241 -15.78 -7.56 -3.25
N ALA A 242 -15.80 -8.83 -2.86
CA ALA A 242 -16.40 -9.90 -3.66
C ALA A 242 -17.91 -9.65 -3.88
N ARG A 243 -18.67 -9.33 -2.82
CA ARG A 243 -20.11 -9.01 -2.92
C ARG A 243 -20.36 -7.81 -3.84
N LEU A 244 -19.54 -6.76 -3.72
CA LEU A 244 -19.64 -5.58 -4.60
C LEU A 244 -19.34 -5.95 -6.06
N ALA A 245 -18.26 -6.71 -6.29
CA ALA A 245 -17.89 -7.15 -7.64
C ALA A 245 -18.98 -8.00 -8.30
N ASP A 246 -19.55 -8.96 -7.58
CA ASP A 246 -20.60 -9.84 -8.09
C ASP A 246 -21.88 -9.05 -8.41
N GLY A 247 -22.27 -8.11 -7.54
CA GLY A 247 -23.42 -7.25 -7.81
C GLY A 247 -23.21 -6.34 -9.03
N LEU A 248 -22.02 -5.76 -9.18
CA LEU A 248 -21.70 -4.94 -10.35
C LEU A 248 -21.67 -5.76 -11.66
N ARG A 249 -21.18 -7.01 -11.62
CA ARG A 249 -21.26 -7.94 -12.77
C ARG A 249 -22.72 -8.27 -13.13
N ALA A 250 -23.57 -8.47 -12.13
CA ALA A 250 -24.99 -8.71 -12.34
C ALA A 250 -25.70 -7.52 -13.03
N HIS A 251 -25.20 -6.30 -12.85
CA HIS A 251 -25.61 -5.12 -13.60
C HIS A 251 -24.97 -4.98 -15.00
N GLY A 252 -24.24 -5.99 -15.47
CA GLY A 252 -23.64 -6.02 -16.81
C GLY A 252 -22.32 -5.26 -16.96
N LEU A 253 -21.69 -4.84 -15.85
CA LEU A 253 -20.39 -4.14 -15.89
C LEU A 253 -19.22 -5.11 -16.00
N ALA A 254 -18.15 -4.69 -16.70
CA ALA A 254 -16.88 -5.41 -16.71
C ALA A 254 -16.12 -5.10 -15.40
N VAL A 255 -15.88 -6.14 -14.59
CA VAL A 255 -15.33 -6.01 -13.23
C VAL A 255 -14.19 -6.97 -12.98
N GLU A 256 -13.04 -6.43 -12.55
CA GLU A 256 -11.94 -7.18 -11.92
C GLU A 256 -12.01 -6.97 -10.39
N SER A 257 -11.72 -8.01 -9.62
CA SER A 257 -11.68 -7.92 -8.15
C SER A 257 -10.51 -8.71 -7.57
N HIS A 258 -9.74 -8.07 -6.72
CA HIS A 258 -8.60 -8.66 -6.05
C HIS A 258 -8.53 -8.16 -4.61
N THR A 259 -8.45 -9.08 -3.63
CA THR A 259 -8.43 -8.75 -2.20
C THR A 259 -9.57 -7.79 -1.81
N ASN A 260 -9.25 -6.58 -1.39
CA ASN A 260 -10.22 -5.54 -1.02
C ASN A 260 -10.38 -4.46 -2.12
N MET A 261 -10.01 -4.74 -3.37
CA MET A 261 -10.11 -3.80 -4.49
C MET A 261 -11.00 -4.34 -5.59
N VAL A 262 -11.87 -3.49 -6.10
CA VAL A 262 -12.75 -3.75 -7.24
C VAL A 262 -12.48 -2.69 -8.30
N PHE A 263 -12.20 -3.12 -9.51
CA PHE A 263 -12.03 -2.25 -10.66
C PHE A 263 -13.20 -2.45 -11.61
N VAL A 264 -13.88 -1.37 -11.91
CA VAL A 264 -15.06 -1.36 -12.79
C VAL A 264 -14.73 -0.52 -14.03
N THR A 265 -15.00 -1.08 -15.21
CA THR A 265 -14.85 -0.35 -16.47
C THR A 265 -16.16 0.35 -16.79
N VAL A 266 -16.07 1.67 -17.00
CA VAL A 266 -17.20 2.55 -17.31
C VAL A 266 -16.89 3.29 -18.61
N PRO A 267 -17.85 3.40 -19.58
CA PRO A 267 -17.66 4.23 -20.76
C PRO A 267 -17.30 5.67 -20.37
N ALA A 268 -16.29 6.24 -21.04
CA ALA A 268 -15.71 7.53 -20.66
C ALA A 268 -16.76 8.66 -20.57
N GLU A 269 -17.74 8.66 -21.49
CA GLU A 269 -18.83 9.62 -21.56
C GLU A 269 -19.82 9.52 -20.40
N ARG A 270 -19.87 8.38 -19.69
CA ARG A 270 -20.77 8.15 -18.54
C ARG A 270 -20.10 8.41 -17.19
N VAL A 271 -18.76 8.54 -17.14
CA VAL A 271 -17.99 8.62 -15.89
C VAL A 271 -18.44 9.78 -15.01
N ALA A 272 -18.56 10.98 -15.57
CA ALA A 272 -18.93 12.18 -14.81
C ALA A 272 -20.35 12.07 -14.24
N ALA A 273 -21.33 11.66 -15.08
CA ALA A 273 -22.72 11.51 -14.67
C ALA A 273 -22.88 10.41 -13.60
N LEU A 274 -22.20 9.28 -13.75
CA LEU A 274 -22.20 8.21 -12.75
C LEU A 274 -21.61 8.69 -11.41
N ALA A 275 -20.47 9.37 -11.42
CA ALA A 275 -19.84 9.86 -10.20
C ALA A 275 -20.76 10.86 -9.45
N GLU A 276 -21.45 11.74 -10.15
CA GLU A 276 -22.40 12.70 -9.55
C GLU A 276 -23.65 11.99 -9.00
N HIS A 277 -24.17 10.99 -9.74
CA HIS A 277 -25.27 10.17 -9.26
C HIS A 277 -24.89 9.40 -7.98
N LEU A 278 -23.74 8.71 -7.98
CA LEU A 278 -23.24 7.99 -6.80
C LEU A 278 -23.07 8.92 -5.61
N LYS A 279 -22.50 10.10 -5.82
CA LYS A 279 -22.34 11.12 -4.78
C LYS A 279 -23.69 11.58 -4.20
N SER A 280 -24.73 11.72 -5.01
CA SER A 280 -26.09 12.06 -4.54
C SER A 280 -26.73 10.96 -3.69
N ARG A 281 -26.19 9.75 -3.71
CA ARG A 281 -26.57 8.58 -2.92
C ARG A 281 -25.60 8.28 -1.77
N ASP A 282 -24.76 9.24 -1.38
CA ASP A 282 -23.72 9.10 -0.36
C ASP A 282 -22.68 8.00 -0.68
N VAL A 283 -22.41 7.76 -1.97
CA VAL A 283 -21.35 6.86 -2.45
C VAL A 283 -20.27 7.72 -3.13
N LEU A 284 -19.10 7.84 -2.48
CA LEU A 284 -18.00 8.63 -2.99
C LEU A 284 -17.01 7.73 -3.74
N VAL A 285 -16.71 8.09 -4.98
CA VAL A 285 -15.77 7.37 -5.84
C VAL A 285 -14.78 8.33 -6.49
N LEU A 286 -13.62 7.82 -6.88
CA LEU A 286 -12.71 8.56 -7.75
C LEU A 286 -13.15 8.32 -9.20
N PRO A 287 -13.54 9.37 -9.95
CA PRO A 287 -13.99 9.24 -11.34
C PRO A 287 -12.86 8.71 -12.24
N GLY A 288 -13.20 7.82 -13.17
CA GLY A 288 -12.25 7.28 -14.15
C GLY A 288 -12.90 6.19 -15.00
N ALA A 289 -12.44 6.02 -16.25
CA ALA A 289 -12.93 4.96 -17.14
C ALA A 289 -12.67 3.55 -16.57
N ARG A 290 -11.58 3.38 -15.81
CA ARG A 290 -11.31 2.23 -14.95
C ARG A 290 -11.39 2.69 -13.51
N MET A 291 -12.60 2.74 -12.97
CA MET A 291 -12.90 3.21 -11.61
C MET A 291 -12.41 2.18 -10.59
N ARG A 292 -11.64 2.63 -9.61
CA ARG A 292 -11.17 1.78 -8.50
C ARG A 292 -12.01 2.01 -7.25
N LEU A 293 -12.65 0.96 -6.77
CA LEU A 293 -13.39 0.92 -5.52
C LEU A 293 -12.60 0.10 -4.51
N VAL A 294 -12.54 0.55 -3.25
CA VAL A 294 -11.75 -0.09 -2.19
C VAL A 294 -12.63 -0.29 -0.97
N THR A 295 -12.83 -1.53 -0.55
CA THR A 295 -13.53 -1.83 0.71
C THR A 295 -12.57 -1.71 1.90
N HIS A 296 -13.07 -1.15 2.98
CA HIS A 296 -12.29 -0.88 4.18
C HIS A 296 -13.19 -0.76 5.42
N LEU A 297 -12.61 -0.41 6.56
CA LEU A 297 -13.25 -0.35 7.88
C LEU A 297 -14.57 0.42 7.91
N ASP A 298 -14.68 1.51 7.12
CA ASP A 298 -15.88 2.35 7.09
C ASP A 298 -16.87 1.97 5.97
N ALA A 299 -16.56 0.93 5.18
CA ALA A 299 -17.43 0.38 4.14
C ALA A 299 -18.08 -0.90 4.65
N ASP A 300 -19.19 -0.76 5.38
CA ASP A 300 -19.95 -1.87 5.93
C ASP A 300 -20.89 -2.53 4.90
N ALA A 301 -21.55 -3.61 5.30
CA ALA A 301 -22.48 -4.35 4.42
C ALA A 301 -23.61 -3.45 3.90
N ALA A 302 -24.15 -2.54 4.71
CA ALA A 302 -25.21 -1.61 4.28
C ALA A 302 -24.67 -0.60 3.26
N GLY A 303 -23.42 -0.15 3.41
CA GLY A 303 -22.74 0.70 2.43
C GLY A 303 -22.53 0.01 1.08
N ILE A 304 -22.17 -1.30 1.10
CA ILE A 304 -22.04 -2.11 -0.11
C ILE A 304 -23.38 -2.23 -0.85
N GLU A 305 -24.47 -2.57 -0.15
CA GLU A 305 -25.79 -2.67 -0.77
C GLU A 305 -26.29 -1.32 -1.29
N ARG A 306 -26.02 -0.22 -0.58
CA ARG A 306 -26.30 1.15 -1.06
C ARG A 306 -25.56 1.45 -2.35
N ALA A 307 -24.29 1.11 -2.42
CA ALA A 307 -23.49 1.30 -3.64
C ALA A 307 -24.07 0.50 -4.80
N LEU A 308 -24.42 -0.78 -4.60
CA LEU A 308 -25.03 -1.62 -5.62
C LEU A 308 -26.37 -1.07 -6.10
N SER A 309 -27.24 -0.62 -5.18
CA SER A 309 -28.52 0.04 -5.54
C SER A 309 -28.28 1.29 -6.40
N ALA A 310 -27.35 2.15 -5.99
CA ALA A 310 -27.04 3.38 -6.72
C ALA A 310 -26.48 3.11 -8.13
N PHE A 311 -25.62 2.11 -8.29
CA PHE A 311 -25.17 1.69 -9.62
C PHE A 311 -26.33 1.14 -10.45
N GLY A 312 -27.20 0.31 -9.87
CA GLY A 312 -28.39 -0.25 -10.55
C GLY A 312 -29.35 0.84 -11.04
N GLU A 313 -29.70 1.81 -10.18
CA GLU A 313 -30.56 2.96 -10.52
C GLU A 313 -29.99 3.75 -11.71
N PHE A 314 -28.68 4.02 -11.71
CA PHE A 314 -28.04 4.74 -12.82
C PHE A 314 -28.04 3.95 -14.13
N LEU A 315 -27.84 2.65 -14.05
CA LEU A 315 -27.75 1.78 -15.24
C LEU A 315 -29.11 1.49 -15.86
N SER A 316 -30.17 1.38 -15.04
CA SER A 316 -31.55 1.19 -15.51
C SER A 316 -32.20 2.46 -16.13
N GLY A 317 -31.53 3.60 -16.02
CA GLY A 317 -32.08 4.88 -16.47
C GLY A 317 -33.08 5.51 -15.49
N GLU A 318 -33.30 4.94 -14.31
CA GLU A 318 -34.16 5.46 -13.25
C GLU A 318 -33.52 6.63 -12.46
N ALA A 319 -32.40 7.19 -12.96
CA ALA A 319 -31.77 8.37 -12.39
C ALA A 319 -32.69 9.61 -12.57
N GLY A 320 -33.72 9.69 -11.76
CA GLY A 320 -34.59 10.85 -11.66
C GLY A 320 -33.81 12.09 -11.22
N ALA A 321 -34.35 13.29 -11.56
CA ALA A 321 -33.74 14.59 -11.30
C ALA A 321 -33.18 14.74 -9.87
N PRO A 322 -32.10 15.52 -9.67
CA PRO A 322 -31.42 15.63 -8.38
C PRO A 322 -32.38 16.16 -7.31
N GLY A 323 -32.65 15.33 -6.32
CA GLY A 323 -33.37 15.74 -5.10
C GLY A 323 -32.53 16.78 -4.37
N GLY A 324 -33.21 17.84 -3.89
CA GLY A 324 -32.66 19.06 -3.35
C GLY A 324 -31.45 18.85 -2.39
N ILE A 325 -30.50 19.75 -2.50
CA ILE A 325 -29.25 19.82 -1.74
C ILE A 325 -29.57 19.85 -0.25
N ARG A 326 -29.28 18.76 0.46
CA ARG A 326 -29.16 18.80 1.92
C ARG A 326 -27.74 19.31 2.25
N THR A 327 -27.68 20.45 2.95
CA THR A 327 -26.43 20.96 3.53
C THR A 327 -25.85 19.91 4.48
N HIS A 328 -24.65 19.45 4.21
CA HIS A 328 -23.97 18.43 5.02
C HIS A 328 -22.92 19.05 5.91
N ASP A 329 -22.86 18.55 7.14
CA ASP A 329 -21.82 18.85 8.10
C ASP A 329 -20.43 18.41 7.52
N PRO A 330 -19.47 19.33 7.36
CA PRO A 330 -18.17 19.05 6.75
C PRO A 330 -17.25 18.15 7.60
N TRP A 331 -17.63 17.82 8.84
CA TRP A 331 -16.80 17.07 9.78
C TRP A 331 -17.11 15.56 9.87
N LEU A 332 -18.18 15.09 9.22
CA LEU A 332 -18.48 13.66 9.16
C LEU A 332 -17.64 13.00 8.05
N ARG A 333 -16.71 12.12 8.44
CA ARG A 333 -15.99 11.26 7.50
C ARG A 333 -16.99 10.39 6.75
N ARG A 334 -17.06 10.55 5.42
CA ARG A 334 -17.84 9.69 4.55
C ARG A 334 -16.95 8.57 4.02
N PRO A 335 -17.46 7.32 3.90
CA PRO A 335 -16.70 6.24 3.29
C PRO A 335 -16.38 6.61 1.82
N ILE A 336 -15.13 6.45 1.44
CA ILE A 336 -14.67 6.50 0.05
C ILE A 336 -14.49 5.05 -0.37
N LEU A 337 -15.32 4.57 -1.28
CA LEU A 337 -15.20 3.24 -1.91
C LEU A 337 -14.19 3.25 -3.05
#